data_e45e0864084a898e4dc479c724369867
#
_entry.id   e45e0864084a898e4dc479c724369867
#
_cell.length_a   1.000
_cell.length_b   1.000
_cell.length_c   1.000
_cell.angle_alpha   90.00
_cell.angle_beta   90.00
_cell.angle_gamma   90.00
#
_symmetry.space_group_name_H-M   'P 1'
#
loop_
_entity.id
_entity.type
_entity.pdbx_description
1 polymer ?
#
loop_
_entity_poly.entity_id
_entity_poly.type
_entity_poly.pdbx_seq_one_letter_code
_entity_poly.pdbx_strand_id
1 'polypeptide(L)'
;MQTWIVTGTSGSGRIEFLDELKRCCDERGTPAMVHDVGNILTAEAKKQRLQFADDKILDVDAHLLRILRAAAIKEVRLRILQNPAIALHLVGVHATFRWKERLIPGISFADIRDLCPNGFLNIVNNVKAVYERNFKNPKWDADSLPSLEETQDWMVEEEFVTEVLAEVQGVPMFLVARTHNPSNLADLFFTNKKRVYLSYPITAVREENPELLLRIQGEILEQLEEMFVVFNPLAIRDMDLVAGKGLPATIRELTASTKAAIKSRTIARDYQFIDQSDAAVVYYMTEKVSPGVLAEIYYAHRNMKQVFVCFPYSRSPFLESAATEISNTPEEQLALLGAFAVPTRD
;
A
#
# COMPACT_ATOMS: atom_id res chain seq x y z
N MET A 1 16.06 -11.99 -12.34
CA MET A 1 14.78 -11.49 -12.91
C MET A 1 13.66 -11.84 -11.94
N GLN A 2 12.85 -10.85 -11.58
CA GLN A 2 11.72 -11.01 -10.67
C GLN A 2 10.44 -10.53 -11.36
N THR A 3 9.30 -11.15 -11.04
CA THR A 3 7.97 -10.71 -11.50
C THR A 3 7.09 -10.42 -10.28
N TRP A 4 6.56 -9.23 -10.19
CA TRP A 4 5.66 -8.81 -9.11
C TRP A 4 4.31 -8.39 -9.66
N ILE A 5 3.25 -8.89 -9.08
CA ILE A 5 1.89 -8.49 -9.42
C ILE A 5 1.50 -7.31 -8.54
N VAL A 6 1.02 -6.26 -9.18
CA VAL A 6 0.65 -5.03 -8.47
C VAL A 6 -0.82 -4.74 -8.70
N THR A 7 -1.59 -4.80 -7.63
CA THR A 7 -3.03 -4.58 -7.61
C THR A 7 -3.38 -3.21 -7.04
N GLY A 8 -4.63 -2.88 -7.03
CA GLY A 8 -5.22 -1.65 -6.49
C GLY A 8 -6.45 -1.26 -7.27
N THR A 9 -7.43 -0.67 -6.58
CA THR A 9 -8.69 -0.24 -7.19
C THR A 9 -8.49 0.79 -8.30
N SER A 10 -9.49 0.96 -9.19
CA SER A 10 -9.54 2.13 -10.07
C SER A 10 -9.45 3.41 -9.23
N GLY A 11 -8.68 4.37 -9.69
CA GLY A 11 -8.45 5.61 -8.94
C GLY A 11 -7.37 5.54 -7.86
N SER A 12 -6.83 4.38 -7.51
CA SER A 12 -5.74 4.27 -6.51
C SER A 12 -4.44 5.00 -6.92
N GLY A 13 -4.22 5.24 -8.20
CA GLY A 13 -2.97 5.80 -8.72
C GLY A 13 -1.87 4.76 -8.91
N ARG A 14 -2.27 3.48 -9.05
CA ARG A 14 -1.35 2.35 -9.21
C ARG A 14 -0.39 2.54 -10.38
N ILE A 15 -0.87 2.91 -11.55
CA ILE A 15 -0.03 2.99 -12.76
C ILE A 15 1.01 4.11 -12.63
N GLU A 16 0.59 5.28 -12.16
CA GLU A 16 1.51 6.39 -11.91
C GLU A 16 2.58 6.01 -10.88
N PHE A 17 2.18 5.25 -9.84
CA PHE A 17 3.12 4.74 -8.84
C PHE A 17 4.12 3.74 -9.46
N LEU A 18 3.67 2.84 -10.33
CA LEU A 18 4.53 1.89 -11.03
C LEU A 18 5.53 2.59 -11.95
N ASP A 19 5.13 3.66 -12.63
CA ASP A 19 6.02 4.45 -13.48
C ASP A 19 7.08 5.20 -12.66
N GLU A 20 6.70 5.73 -11.48
CA GLU A 20 7.64 6.33 -10.53
C GLU A 20 8.63 5.30 -9.99
N LEU A 21 8.14 4.13 -9.57
CA LEU A 21 8.95 3.03 -9.04
C LEU A 21 9.93 2.51 -10.12
N LYS A 22 9.45 2.32 -11.35
CA LYS A 22 10.29 1.96 -12.49
C LYS A 22 11.44 2.96 -12.67
N ARG A 23 11.14 4.26 -12.68
CA ARG A 23 12.16 5.32 -12.82
C ARG A 23 13.21 5.21 -11.71
N CYS A 24 12.79 5.05 -10.45
CA CYS A 24 13.73 4.88 -9.32
C CYS A 24 14.61 3.65 -9.48
N CYS A 25 14.06 2.53 -9.99
CA CYS A 25 14.84 1.32 -10.27
C CYS A 25 15.87 1.56 -11.40
N ASP A 26 15.44 2.19 -12.49
CA ASP A 26 16.30 2.48 -13.64
C ASP A 26 17.46 3.43 -13.25
N GLU A 27 17.19 4.46 -12.44
CA GLU A 27 18.20 5.40 -11.91
C GLU A 27 19.24 4.71 -11.04
N ARG A 28 18.87 3.61 -10.39
CA ARG A 28 19.77 2.75 -9.58
C ARG A 28 20.53 1.70 -10.41
N GLY A 29 20.35 1.69 -11.73
CA GLY A 29 20.98 0.71 -12.62
C GLY A 29 20.37 -0.69 -12.56
N THR A 30 19.17 -0.84 -11.98
CA THR A 30 18.39 -2.07 -11.94
C THR A 30 17.15 -1.92 -12.83
N PRO A 31 17.23 -2.25 -14.13
CA PRO A 31 16.17 -1.96 -15.09
C PRO A 31 14.86 -2.67 -14.72
N ALA A 32 13.77 -1.90 -14.76
CA ALA A 32 12.42 -2.39 -14.51
C ALA A 32 11.49 -2.15 -15.70
N MET A 33 10.50 -3.02 -15.86
CA MET A 33 9.48 -2.92 -16.92
C MET A 33 8.08 -3.02 -16.32
N VAL A 34 7.21 -2.07 -16.67
CA VAL A 34 5.81 -2.05 -16.27
C VAL A 34 4.95 -2.67 -17.36
N HIS A 35 4.05 -3.56 -16.97
CA HIS A 35 3.04 -4.19 -17.81
C HIS A 35 1.65 -3.77 -17.30
N ASP A 36 1.00 -2.83 -17.97
CA ASP A 36 -0.39 -2.47 -17.68
C ASP A 36 -1.35 -3.44 -18.39
N VAL A 37 -1.89 -4.39 -17.62
CA VAL A 37 -2.80 -5.43 -18.15
C VAL A 37 -4.06 -4.81 -18.74
N GLY A 38 -4.58 -3.70 -18.21
CA GLY A 38 -5.74 -3.00 -18.73
C GLY A 38 -5.51 -2.47 -20.14
N ASN A 39 -4.37 -1.83 -20.37
CA ASN A 39 -3.99 -1.32 -21.69
C ASN A 39 -3.72 -2.47 -22.68
N ILE A 40 -3.05 -3.55 -22.24
CA ILE A 40 -2.79 -4.72 -23.08
C ILE A 40 -4.11 -5.39 -23.47
N LEU A 41 -5.03 -5.57 -22.53
CA LEU A 41 -6.35 -6.14 -22.75
C LEU A 41 -7.15 -5.32 -23.79
N THR A 42 -7.12 -3.99 -23.66
CA THR A 42 -7.76 -3.09 -24.65
C THR A 42 -7.12 -3.23 -26.03
N ALA A 43 -5.81 -3.37 -26.11
CA ALA A 43 -5.10 -3.60 -27.37
C ALA A 43 -5.46 -4.95 -28.01
N GLU A 44 -5.56 -6.02 -27.20
CA GLU A 44 -5.99 -7.34 -27.68
C GLU A 44 -7.43 -7.31 -28.22
N ALA A 45 -8.33 -6.61 -27.54
CA ALA A 45 -9.69 -6.43 -28.01
C ALA A 45 -9.76 -5.69 -29.36
N LYS A 46 -8.95 -4.64 -29.54
CA LYS A 46 -8.84 -3.92 -30.82
C LYS A 46 -8.29 -4.80 -31.95
N LYS A 47 -7.30 -5.65 -31.68
CA LYS A 47 -6.78 -6.63 -32.67
C LYS A 47 -7.89 -7.58 -33.18
N GLN A 48 -8.82 -7.93 -32.30
CA GLN A 48 -9.97 -8.79 -32.62
C GLN A 48 -11.15 -8.00 -33.20
N ARG A 49 -10.97 -6.70 -33.50
CA ARG A 49 -12.01 -5.78 -34.03
C ARG A 49 -13.25 -5.68 -33.17
N LEU A 50 -13.10 -5.90 -31.85
CA LEU A 50 -14.18 -5.70 -30.91
C LEU A 50 -14.34 -4.20 -30.63
N GLN A 51 -15.58 -3.73 -30.71
CA GLN A 51 -15.92 -2.35 -30.37
C GLN A 51 -16.66 -2.33 -29.04
N PHE A 52 -16.29 -1.40 -28.17
CA PHE A 52 -16.96 -1.17 -26.90
C PHE A 52 -17.50 0.26 -26.87
N ALA A 53 -18.70 0.43 -26.35
CA ALA A 53 -19.24 1.77 -26.09
C ALA A 53 -18.33 2.46 -25.05
N ASP A 54 -17.88 3.65 -25.33
CA ASP A 54 -17.13 4.52 -24.41
C ASP A 54 -15.93 3.85 -23.72
N ASP A 55 -15.24 2.92 -24.40
CA ASP A 55 -14.15 2.11 -23.81
C ASP A 55 -14.54 1.30 -22.56
N LYS A 56 -15.84 1.03 -22.35
CA LYS A 56 -16.38 0.27 -21.20
C LYS A 56 -16.22 -1.25 -21.40
N ILE A 57 -15.01 -1.72 -21.34
CA ILE A 57 -14.67 -3.14 -21.57
C ILE A 57 -15.33 -4.09 -20.54
N LEU A 58 -15.76 -3.59 -19.40
CA LEU A 58 -16.46 -4.39 -18.37
C LEU A 58 -17.93 -4.68 -18.72
N ASP A 59 -18.50 -4.00 -19.74
CA ASP A 59 -19.83 -4.28 -20.26
C ASP A 59 -19.88 -5.45 -21.26
N VAL A 60 -18.70 -5.96 -21.63
CA VAL A 60 -18.57 -7.14 -22.50
C VAL A 60 -19.06 -8.39 -21.77
N ASP A 61 -19.56 -9.34 -22.54
CA ASP A 61 -19.91 -10.67 -22.02
C ASP A 61 -18.79 -11.27 -21.16
N ALA A 62 -19.16 -11.86 -20.02
CA ALA A 62 -18.22 -12.35 -19.04
C ALA A 62 -17.27 -13.43 -19.57
N HIS A 63 -17.74 -14.26 -20.54
CA HIS A 63 -16.89 -15.27 -21.16
C HIS A 63 -15.87 -14.64 -22.10
N LEU A 64 -16.29 -13.68 -22.92
CA LEU A 64 -15.40 -12.92 -23.80
C LEU A 64 -14.37 -12.14 -23.01
N LEU A 65 -14.77 -11.48 -21.91
CA LEU A 65 -13.86 -10.77 -21.02
C LEU A 65 -12.78 -11.70 -20.44
N ARG A 66 -13.14 -12.93 -20.09
CA ARG A 66 -12.19 -13.94 -19.60
C ARG A 66 -11.20 -14.34 -20.68
N ILE A 67 -11.64 -14.54 -21.93
CA ILE A 67 -10.77 -14.84 -23.06
C ILE A 67 -9.78 -13.70 -23.32
N LEU A 68 -10.25 -12.46 -23.32
CA LEU A 68 -9.41 -11.28 -23.49
C LEU A 68 -8.36 -11.12 -22.39
N ARG A 69 -8.72 -11.41 -21.13
CA ARG A 69 -7.78 -11.41 -20.00
C ARG A 69 -6.70 -12.47 -20.18
N ALA A 70 -7.08 -13.70 -20.52
CA ALA A 70 -6.11 -14.78 -20.76
C ALA A 70 -5.15 -14.41 -21.89
N ALA A 71 -5.65 -13.78 -22.98
CA ALA A 71 -4.81 -13.29 -24.05
C ALA A 71 -3.85 -12.18 -23.60
N ALA A 72 -4.33 -11.23 -22.79
CA ALA A 72 -3.49 -10.16 -22.26
C ALA A 72 -2.38 -10.71 -21.33
N ILE A 73 -2.71 -11.65 -20.45
CA ILE A 73 -1.71 -12.28 -19.55
C ILE A 73 -0.68 -13.09 -20.36
N LYS A 74 -1.11 -13.81 -21.40
CA LYS A 74 -0.20 -14.49 -22.31
C LYS A 74 0.76 -13.51 -22.99
N GLU A 75 0.27 -12.36 -23.42
CA GLU A 75 1.12 -11.29 -23.98
C GLU A 75 2.11 -10.75 -22.95
N VAL A 76 1.68 -10.50 -21.70
CA VAL A 76 2.60 -10.12 -20.60
C VAL A 76 3.71 -11.15 -20.43
N ARG A 77 3.35 -12.44 -20.36
CA ARG A 77 4.33 -13.53 -20.25
C ARG A 77 5.33 -13.54 -21.40
N LEU A 78 4.86 -13.35 -22.63
CA LEU A 78 5.76 -13.27 -23.81
C LEU A 78 6.72 -12.09 -23.69
N ARG A 79 6.27 -10.93 -23.27
CA ARG A 79 7.12 -9.74 -23.04
C ARG A 79 8.18 -9.99 -21.98
N ILE A 80 7.82 -10.65 -20.87
CA ILE A 80 8.76 -11.05 -19.83
C ILE A 80 9.86 -11.95 -20.40
N LEU A 81 9.48 -12.98 -21.13
CA LEU A 81 10.42 -13.95 -21.74
C LEU A 81 11.32 -13.31 -22.81
N GLN A 82 10.82 -12.31 -23.54
CA GLN A 82 11.57 -11.60 -24.59
C GLN A 82 12.55 -10.57 -24.01
N ASN A 83 12.44 -10.23 -22.73
CA ASN A 83 13.26 -9.21 -22.08
C ASN A 83 14.01 -9.77 -20.85
N PRO A 84 14.85 -10.79 -20.98
CA PRO A 84 15.52 -11.45 -19.87
C PRO A 84 16.56 -10.57 -19.14
N ALA A 85 17.00 -9.47 -19.77
CA ALA A 85 17.91 -8.50 -19.17
C ALA A 85 17.22 -7.56 -18.17
N ILE A 86 15.90 -7.50 -18.15
CA ILE A 86 15.14 -6.71 -17.19
C ILE A 86 15.16 -7.43 -15.83
N ALA A 87 15.60 -6.71 -14.79
CA ALA A 87 15.73 -7.26 -13.44
C ALA A 87 14.36 -7.43 -12.76
N LEU A 88 13.43 -6.48 -13.00
CA LEU A 88 12.12 -6.43 -12.35
C LEU A 88 10.99 -6.20 -13.36
N HIS A 89 10.02 -7.09 -13.39
CA HIS A 89 8.77 -6.94 -14.13
C HIS A 89 7.63 -6.64 -13.16
N LEU A 90 6.97 -5.50 -13.33
CA LEU A 90 5.84 -5.03 -12.52
C LEU A 90 4.56 -5.19 -13.34
N VAL A 91 3.70 -6.12 -12.97
CA VAL A 91 2.46 -6.44 -13.68
C VAL A 91 1.29 -5.76 -12.99
N GLY A 92 0.85 -4.62 -13.52
CA GLY A 92 -0.27 -3.85 -12.98
C GLY A 92 -1.61 -4.41 -13.44
N VAL A 93 -2.41 -4.92 -12.50
CA VAL A 93 -3.73 -5.52 -12.76
C VAL A 93 -4.69 -5.20 -11.61
N HIS A 94 -5.99 -5.27 -11.83
CA HIS A 94 -6.97 -5.27 -10.76
C HIS A 94 -7.20 -6.69 -10.26
N ALA A 95 -7.28 -6.89 -8.94
CA ALA A 95 -7.75 -8.15 -8.36
C ALA A 95 -9.26 -8.27 -8.53
N THR A 96 -9.98 -7.15 -8.34
CA THR A 96 -11.43 -7.07 -8.42
C THR A 96 -11.91 -5.81 -9.16
N PHE A 97 -13.13 -5.88 -9.67
CA PHE A 97 -13.87 -4.71 -10.15
C PHE A 97 -15.25 -4.66 -9.50
N ARG A 98 -15.62 -3.51 -8.97
CA ARG A 98 -17.03 -3.17 -8.70
C ARG A 98 -17.57 -2.49 -9.95
N TRP A 99 -18.53 -3.14 -10.62
CA TRP A 99 -19.13 -2.65 -11.84
C TRP A 99 -20.63 -2.93 -11.84
N LYS A 100 -21.46 -1.88 -11.88
CA LYS A 100 -22.92 -1.99 -11.89
C LYS A 100 -23.42 -2.96 -10.79
N GLU A 101 -23.11 -2.67 -9.53
CA GLU A 101 -23.48 -3.47 -8.33
C GLU A 101 -22.92 -4.91 -8.30
N ARG A 102 -22.02 -5.26 -9.23
CA ARG A 102 -21.41 -6.59 -9.28
C ARG A 102 -19.93 -6.53 -8.94
N LEU A 103 -19.49 -7.46 -8.10
CA LEU A 103 -18.07 -7.72 -7.91
C LEU A 103 -17.60 -8.72 -8.98
N ILE A 104 -16.63 -8.31 -9.77
CA ILE A 104 -16.09 -9.09 -10.90
C ILE A 104 -14.62 -9.37 -10.65
N PRO A 105 -14.15 -10.62 -10.75
CA PRO A 105 -12.72 -10.92 -10.66
C PRO A 105 -11.92 -10.18 -11.74
N GLY A 106 -10.83 -9.54 -11.36
CA GLY A 106 -9.93 -8.83 -12.28
C GLY A 106 -8.91 -9.75 -12.94
N ILE A 107 -8.50 -10.81 -12.22
CA ILE A 107 -7.53 -11.80 -12.67
C ILE A 107 -7.92 -13.18 -12.13
N SER A 108 -7.50 -14.26 -12.78
CA SER A 108 -7.77 -15.63 -12.35
C SER A 108 -6.52 -16.28 -11.73
N PHE A 109 -6.73 -17.32 -10.92
CA PHE A 109 -5.62 -18.13 -10.37
C PHE A 109 -4.75 -18.76 -11.45
N ALA A 110 -5.36 -19.19 -12.56
CA ALA A 110 -4.62 -19.79 -13.69
C ALA A 110 -3.68 -18.77 -14.33
N ASP A 111 -4.19 -17.54 -14.56
CA ASP A 111 -3.40 -16.46 -15.14
C ASP A 111 -2.19 -16.10 -14.26
N ILE A 112 -2.40 -16.04 -12.92
CA ILE A 112 -1.32 -15.72 -11.97
C ILE A 112 -0.27 -16.82 -11.94
N ARG A 113 -0.68 -18.08 -11.89
CA ARG A 113 0.24 -19.23 -11.90
C ARG A 113 1.15 -19.20 -13.12
N ASP A 114 0.63 -18.81 -14.27
CA ASP A 114 1.40 -18.73 -15.52
C ASP A 114 2.45 -17.60 -15.53
N LEU A 115 2.28 -16.59 -14.66
CA LEU A 115 3.24 -15.49 -14.47
C LEU A 115 4.35 -15.85 -13.47
N CYS A 116 4.16 -16.87 -12.62
CA CYS A 116 5.11 -17.30 -11.58
C CYS A 116 5.62 -16.10 -10.74
N PRO A 117 4.77 -15.35 -10.05
CA PRO A 117 5.17 -14.16 -9.35
C PRO A 117 6.08 -14.44 -8.16
N ASN A 118 6.98 -13.50 -7.87
CA ASN A 118 7.81 -13.51 -6.67
C ASN A 118 7.10 -12.84 -5.47
N GLY A 119 6.03 -12.08 -5.72
CA GLY A 119 5.23 -11.43 -4.69
C GLY A 119 4.15 -10.52 -5.26
N PHE A 120 3.39 -9.92 -4.36
CA PHE A 120 2.32 -9.00 -4.67
C PHE A 120 2.52 -7.67 -3.95
N LEU A 121 2.12 -6.56 -4.61
CA LEU A 121 1.89 -5.28 -3.97
C LEU A 121 0.42 -4.91 -4.14
N ASN A 122 -0.23 -4.47 -3.08
CA ASN A 122 -1.54 -3.81 -3.18
C ASN A 122 -1.38 -2.30 -2.93
N ILE A 123 -1.66 -1.50 -3.95
CA ILE A 123 -1.54 -0.04 -3.86
C ILE A 123 -2.84 0.55 -3.35
N VAL A 124 -2.78 1.14 -2.17
CA VAL A 124 -3.88 1.84 -1.51
C VAL A 124 -3.64 3.36 -1.48
N ASN A 125 -4.73 4.12 -1.40
CA ASN A 125 -4.68 5.57 -1.33
C ASN A 125 -5.75 6.07 -0.35
N ASN A 126 -5.77 7.37 -0.05
CA ASN A 126 -6.88 7.98 0.67
C ASN A 126 -8.19 7.71 -0.08
N VAL A 127 -9.22 7.27 0.61
CA VAL A 127 -10.52 6.94 0.01
C VAL A 127 -11.10 8.13 -0.77
N LYS A 128 -10.90 9.35 -0.26
CA LYS A 128 -11.25 10.58 -0.99
C LYS A 128 -10.55 10.68 -2.34
N ALA A 129 -9.24 10.45 -2.37
CA ALA A 129 -8.44 10.56 -3.59
C ALA A 129 -8.90 9.53 -4.65
N VAL A 130 -9.21 8.31 -4.22
CA VAL A 130 -9.76 7.26 -5.09
C VAL A 130 -11.12 7.69 -5.65
N TYR A 131 -12.03 8.14 -4.77
CA TYR A 131 -13.35 8.61 -5.14
C TYR A 131 -13.30 9.78 -6.15
N GLU A 132 -12.51 10.82 -5.86
CA GLU A 132 -12.40 12.00 -6.73
C GLU A 132 -11.75 11.68 -8.10
N ARG A 133 -10.81 10.73 -8.14
CA ARG A 133 -10.22 10.26 -9.41
C ARG A 133 -11.26 9.49 -10.25
N ASN A 134 -12.04 8.63 -9.62
CA ASN A 134 -13.12 7.92 -10.30
C ASN A 134 -14.22 8.89 -10.76
N PHE A 135 -14.60 9.88 -9.94
CA PHE A 135 -15.55 10.92 -10.31
C PHE A 135 -15.14 11.72 -11.58
N LYS A 136 -13.85 11.95 -11.74
CA LYS A 136 -13.28 12.66 -12.91
C LYS A 136 -13.04 11.74 -14.12
N ASN A 137 -13.13 10.43 -13.95
CA ASN A 137 -12.85 9.48 -15.01
C ASN A 137 -14.12 9.29 -15.88
N PRO A 138 -14.08 9.62 -17.19
CA PRO A 138 -15.25 9.55 -18.08
C PRO A 138 -15.81 8.14 -18.28
N LYS A 139 -15.11 7.10 -17.86
CA LYS A 139 -15.61 5.71 -17.88
C LYS A 139 -16.73 5.48 -16.85
N TRP A 140 -16.85 6.33 -15.84
CA TRP A 140 -17.90 6.27 -14.83
C TRP A 140 -19.00 7.27 -15.20
N ASP A 141 -20.23 6.81 -15.30
CA ASP A 141 -21.42 7.66 -15.34
C ASP A 141 -22.02 7.80 -13.93
N ALA A 142 -22.98 8.67 -13.78
CA ALA A 142 -23.59 9.00 -12.48
C ALA A 142 -24.20 7.76 -11.78
N ASP A 143 -24.69 6.79 -12.57
CA ASP A 143 -25.38 5.61 -12.05
C ASP A 143 -24.39 4.46 -11.73
N SER A 144 -23.18 4.50 -12.26
CA SER A 144 -22.18 3.46 -12.05
C SER A 144 -21.02 3.88 -11.12
N LEU A 145 -20.92 5.17 -10.78
CA LEU A 145 -19.88 5.69 -9.89
C LEU A 145 -20.11 5.19 -8.46
N PRO A 146 -19.15 4.46 -7.85
CA PRO A 146 -19.27 4.04 -6.46
C PRO A 146 -19.34 5.25 -5.52
N SER A 147 -20.20 5.20 -4.51
CA SER A 147 -20.17 6.13 -3.37
C SER A 147 -18.85 6.06 -2.61
N LEU A 148 -18.63 6.98 -1.66
CA LEU A 148 -17.42 6.95 -0.83
C LEU A 148 -17.35 5.66 0.00
N GLU A 149 -18.48 5.17 0.51
CA GLU A 149 -18.58 3.93 1.29
C GLU A 149 -18.30 2.70 0.40
N GLU A 150 -18.92 2.63 -0.77
CA GLU A 150 -18.65 1.56 -1.74
C GLU A 150 -17.20 1.59 -2.27
N THR A 151 -16.60 2.78 -2.40
CA THR A 151 -15.17 2.94 -2.73
C THR A 151 -14.31 2.33 -1.64
N GLN A 152 -14.64 2.59 -0.36
CA GLN A 152 -13.96 2.00 0.79
C GLN A 152 -14.07 0.48 0.80
N ASP A 153 -15.27 -0.05 0.58
CA ASP A 153 -15.52 -1.49 0.51
C ASP A 153 -14.72 -2.14 -0.63
N TRP A 154 -14.71 -1.50 -1.80
CA TRP A 154 -13.94 -2.00 -2.93
C TRP A 154 -12.43 -2.05 -2.66
N MET A 155 -11.90 -1.05 -1.96
CA MET A 155 -10.49 -1.08 -1.54
C MET A 155 -10.18 -2.28 -0.63
N VAL A 156 -11.09 -2.62 0.29
CA VAL A 156 -10.96 -3.81 1.18
C VAL A 156 -11.08 -5.11 0.39
N GLU A 157 -12.02 -5.20 -0.55
CA GLU A 157 -12.20 -6.37 -1.41
C GLU A 157 -10.98 -6.61 -2.33
N GLU A 158 -10.44 -5.54 -2.90
CA GLU A 158 -9.24 -5.59 -3.74
C GLU A 158 -8.05 -6.15 -2.96
N GLU A 159 -7.86 -5.66 -1.74
CA GLU A 159 -6.80 -6.10 -0.84
C GLU A 159 -6.98 -7.56 -0.42
N PHE A 160 -8.17 -7.92 0.07
CA PHE A 160 -8.47 -9.28 0.50
C PHE A 160 -8.25 -10.31 -0.63
N VAL A 161 -8.72 -10.01 -1.84
CA VAL A 161 -8.50 -10.90 -2.98
C VAL A 161 -7.02 -10.97 -3.34
N THR A 162 -6.28 -9.86 -3.26
CA THR A 162 -4.82 -9.85 -3.50
C THR A 162 -4.10 -10.75 -2.49
N GLU A 163 -4.46 -10.67 -1.21
CA GLU A 163 -3.90 -11.50 -0.15
C GLU A 163 -4.16 -12.99 -0.40
N VAL A 164 -5.40 -13.37 -0.71
CA VAL A 164 -5.77 -14.75 -1.08
C VAL A 164 -4.96 -15.24 -2.28
N LEU A 165 -4.77 -14.40 -3.29
CA LEU A 165 -3.98 -14.75 -4.47
C LEU A 165 -2.50 -14.97 -4.12
N ALA A 166 -1.92 -14.15 -3.25
CA ALA A 166 -0.55 -14.29 -2.78
C ALA A 166 -0.37 -15.57 -1.92
N GLU A 167 -1.31 -15.82 -1.01
CA GLU A 167 -1.32 -17.02 -0.17
C GLU A 167 -1.36 -18.32 -1.01
N VAL A 168 -2.24 -18.39 -2.00
CA VAL A 168 -2.33 -19.54 -2.93
C VAL A 168 -1.03 -19.77 -3.72
N GLN A 169 -0.28 -18.71 -4.01
CA GLN A 169 1.02 -18.82 -4.69
C GLN A 169 2.17 -19.08 -3.71
N GLY A 170 1.95 -18.96 -2.40
CA GLY A 170 2.99 -19.10 -1.38
C GLY A 170 4.05 -18.00 -1.43
N VAL A 171 3.66 -16.79 -1.83
CA VAL A 171 4.56 -15.64 -1.98
C VAL A 171 4.11 -14.46 -1.11
N PRO A 172 5.01 -13.53 -0.74
CA PRO A 172 4.66 -12.40 0.08
C PRO A 172 3.72 -11.42 -0.63
N MET A 173 2.88 -10.76 0.15
CA MET A 173 2.09 -9.59 -0.25
C MET A 173 2.44 -8.42 0.65
N PHE A 174 2.60 -7.23 0.06
CA PHE A 174 2.78 -5.98 0.80
C PHE A 174 1.68 -4.99 0.46
N LEU A 175 1.09 -4.42 1.50
CA LEU A 175 0.23 -3.24 1.39
C LEU A 175 1.09 -2.00 1.28
N VAL A 176 0.87 -1.18 0.25
CA VAL A 176 1.69 -0.01 -0.04
C VAL A 176 0.79 1.20 -0.25
N ALA A 177 1.00 2.25 0.53
CA ALA A 177 0.31 3.51 0.28
C ALA A 177 0.88 4.20 -0.98
N ARG A 178 0.00 4.77 -1.81
CA ARG A 178 0.39 5.52 -3.01
C ARG A 178 1.43 6.63 -2.74
N THR A 179 1.42 7.15 -1.53
CA THR A 179 2.31 8.24 -1.10
C THR A 179 3.58 7.76 -0.40
N HIS A 180 3.80 6.45 -0.24
CA HIS A 180 5.10 5.94 0.18
C HIS A 180 6.17 6.29 -0.86
N ASN A 181 7.39 6.49 -0.39
CA ASN A 181 8.52 6.81 -1.24
C ASN A 181 8.88 5.64 -2.18
N PRO A 182 8.69 5.77 -3.52
CA PRO A 182 8.98 4.67 -4.45
C PRO A 182 10.46 4.26 -4.44
N SER A 183 11.36 5.22 -4.17
CA SER A 183 12.79 4.93 -4.07
C SER A 183 13.10 4.03 -2.87
N ASN A 184 12.52 4.29 -1.71
CA ASN A 184 12.66 3.43 -0.53
C ASN A 184 12.04 2.05 -0.75
N LEU A 185 10.87 1.98 -1.40
CA LEU A 185 10.20 0.71 -1.71
C LEU A 185 10.93 -0.14 -2.76
N ALA A 186 11.77 0.45 -3.62
CA ALA A 186 12.60 -0.33 -4.53
C ALA A 186 13.55 -1.29 -3.78
N ASP A 187 13.88 -0.99 -2.54
CA ASP A 187 14.70 -1.86 -1.68
C ASP A 187 14.02 -3.20 -1.33
N LEU A 188 12.68 -3.28 -1.39
CA LEU A 188 11.95 -4.56 -1.23
C LEU A 188 12.37 -5.63 -2.25
N PHE A 189 12.81 -5.20 -3.43
CA PHE A 189 13.12 -6.12 -4.54
C PHE A 189 14.60 -6.49 -4.62
N PHE A 190 15.48 -5.59 -4.20
CA PHE A 190 16.90 -5.69 -4.53
C PHE A 190 17.83 -5.75 -3.33
N THR A 191 17.30 -5.53 -2.11
CA THR A 191 18.11 -5.51 -0.89
C THR A 191 17.55 -6.42 0.18
N ASN A 192 18.36 -6.68 1.21
CA ASN A 192 17.94 -7.35 2.43
C ASN A 192 17.64 -6.35 3.55
N LYS A 193 17.30 -5.09 3.21
CA LYS A 193 16.90 -4.12 4.23
C LYS A 193 15.72 -4.64 5.02
N LYS A 194 15.80 -4.51 6.33
CA LYS A 194 14.67 -4.78 7.21
C LYS A 194 13.56 -3.77 6.98
N ARG A 195 12.34 -4.17 7.27
CA ARG A 195 11.12 -3.37 7.13
C ARG A 195 10.70 -2.87 8.49
N VAL A 196 10.36 -1.61 8.59
CA VAL A 196 9.90 -1.03 9.86
C VAL A 196 8.59 -0.27 9.70
N TYR A 197 7.75 -0.39 10.72
CA TYR A 197 6.58 0.46 10.89
C TYR A 197 6.94 1.66 11.75
N LEU A 198 6.67 2.87 11.27
CA LEU A 198 6.93 4.11 12.00
C LEU A 198 5.67 4.52 12.76
N SER A 199 5.76 4.60 14.10
CA SER A 199 4.67 5.01 14.99
C SER A 199 5.00 6.27 15.77
N TYR A 200 4.02 7.15 15.96
CA TYR A 200 4.13 8.32 16.82
C TYR A 200 2.76 8.93 17.15
N PRO A 201 2.59 9.61 18.31
CA PRO A 201 1.31 10.18 18.75
C PRO A 201 0.99 11.46 17.98
N ILE A 202 0.53 11.32 16.74
CA ILE A 202 0.35 12.37 15.72
C ILE A 202 -0.42 13.58 16.28
N THR A 203 -1.55 13.34 16.95
CA THR A 203 -2.42 14.42 17.46
C THR A 203 -1.74 15.18 18.60
N ALA A 204 -1.21 14.46 19.57
CA ALA A 204 -0.57 15.07 20.75
C ALA A 204 0.70 15.85 20.34
N VAL A 205 1.56 15.25 19.52
CA VAL A 205 2.78 15.93 19.05
C VAL A 205 2.46 17.14 18.18
N ARG A 206 1.42 17.08 17.34
CA ARG A 206 0.97 18.23 16.55
C ARG A 206 0.53 19.42 17.42
N GLU A 207 -0.12 19.14 18.54
CA GLU A 207 -0.61 20.17 19.46
C GLU A 207 0.49 20.73 20.37
N GLU A 208 1.38 19.88 20.86
CA GLU A 208 2.39 20.24 21.87
C GLU A 208 3.71 20.71 21.25
N ASN A 209 4.15 20.07 20.16
CA ASN A 209 5.43 20.34 19.52
C ASN A 209 5.36 20.11 18.00
N PRO A 210 4.78 21.07 17.24
CA PRO A 210 4.67 20.98 15.80
C PRO A 210 6.02 20.84 15.08
N GLU A 211 7.10 21.42 15.63
CA GLU A 211 8.45 21.34 15.08
C GLU A 211 8.99 19.90 15.14
N LEU A 212 8.74 19.20 16.24
CA LEU A 212 9.08 17.79 16.37
C LEU A 212 8.31 16.93 15.35
N LEU A 213 7.02 17.24 15.11
CA LEU A 213 6.25 16.53 14.10
C LEU A 213 6.87 16.70 12.71
N LEU A 214 7.27 17.91 12.36
CA LEU A 214 7.95 18.17 11.08
C LEU A 214 9.29 17.46 11.00
N ARG A 215 10.05 17.40 12.10
CA ARG A 215 11.31 16.67 12.18
C ARG A 215 11.12 15.17 12.00
N ILE A 216 10.09 14.56 12.61
CA ILE A 216 9.76 13.14 12.43
C ILE A 216 9.38 12.84 10.98
N GLN A 217 8.58 13.71 10.35
CA GLN A 217 8.10 13.53 8.98
C GLN A 217 9.14 13.88 7.89
N GLY A 218 10.20 14.58 8.23
CA GLY A 218 11.30 14.96 7.35
C GLY A 218 12.58 14.21 7.73
N GLU A 219 13.46 14.86 8.46
CA GLU A 219 14.82 14.38 8.78
C GLU A 219 14.88 12.95 9.32
N ILE A 220 14.01 12.63 10.32
CA ILE A 220 14.01 11.29 10.93
C ILE A 220 13.52 10.24 9.94
N LEU A 221 12.45 10.53 9.21
CA LEU A 221 11.93 9.63 8.20
C LEU A 221 12.96 9.36 7.10
N GLU A 222 13.65 10.39 6.61
CA GLU A 222 14.72 10.25 5.61
C GLU A 222 15.85 9.34 6.13
N GLN A 223 16.32 9.55 7.35
CA GLN A 223 17.35 8.69 7.97
C GLN A 223 16.88 7.24 8.17
N LEU A 224 15.61 7.03 8.51
CA LEU A 224 15.02 5.69 8.58
C LEU A 224 14.95 5.02 7.20
N GLU A 225 14.59 5.76 6.16
CA GLU A 225 14.52 5.25 4.78
C GLU A 225 15.90 4.90 4.20
N GLU A 226 16.98 5.53 4.69
CA GLU A 226 18.34 5.11 4.34
C GLU A 226 18.68 3.71 4.89
N MET A 227 18.19 3.38 6.09
CA MET A 227 18.49 2.13 6.79
C MET A 227 17.48 1.01 6.51
N PHE A 228 16.22 1.35 6.29
CA PHE A 228 15.09 0.42 6.27
C PHE A 228 14.14 0.69 5.09
N VAL A 229 13.27 -0.28 4.83
CA VAL A 229 12.02 -0.03 4.12
C VAL A 229 10.98 0.42 5.15
N VAL A 230 10.44 1.62 5.02
CA VAL A 230 9.60 2.26 6.04
C VAL A 230 8.13 2.27 5.63
N PHE A 231 7.27 1.74 6.49
CA PHE A 231 5.82 1.87 6.39
C PHE A 231 5.33 2.95 7.35
N ASN A 232 4.88 4.08 6.79
CA ASN A 232 4.44 5.25 7.55
C ASN A 232 2.90 5.33 7.53
N PRO A 233 2.20 5.30 8.69
CA PRO A 233 0.75 5.38 8.76
C PRO A 233 0.18 6.68 8.20
N LEU A 234 0.92 7.81 8.27
CA LEU A 234 0.48 9.08 7.72
C LEU A 234 0.48 9.15 6.18
N ALA A 235 0.98 8.13 5.51
CA ALA A 235 0.84 8.01 4.07
C ALA A 235 -0.66 7.97 3.63
N ILE A 236 -1.59 7.66 4.56
CA ILE A 236 -3.05 7.68 4.32
C ILE A 236 -3.73 8.45 5.46
N ARG A 237 -4.44 9.53 5.12
CA ARG A 237 -5.02 10.48 6.09
C ARG A 237 -6.55 10.43 6.12
N ASP A 238 -7.16 9.28 5.98
CA ASP A 238 -8.63 9.15 5.93
C ASP A 238 -9.33 9.60 7.22
N MET A 239 -8.61 9.59 8.37
CA MET A 239 -9.13 10.13 9.62
C MET A 239 -9.43 11.63 9.58
N ASP A 240 -8.82 12.40 8.68
CA ASP A 240 -9.15 13.81 8.46
C ASP A 240 -10.59 13.97 7.98
N LEU A 241 -11.11 13.04 7.17
CA LEU A 241 -12.51 13.01 6.73
C LEU A 241 -13.48 12.79 7.89
N VAL A 242 -13.11 11.89 8.82
CA VAL A 242 -13.91 11.63 10.04
C VAL A 242 -14.01 12.89 10.91
N ALA A 243 -12.94 13.68 10.94
CA ALA A 243 -12.90 14.98 11.62
C ALA A 243 -13.59 16.11 10.83
N GLY A 244 -14.24 15.81 9.70
CA GLY A 244 -14.92 16.79 8.83
C GLY A 244 -13.98 17.66 8.00
N LYS A 245 -12.70 17.27 7.89
CA LYS A 245 -11.69 18.04 7.15
C LYS A 245 -11.54 17.49 5.73
N GLY A 246 -11.64 18.39 4.75
CA GLY A 246 -11.31 18.06 3.36
C GLY A 246 -12.29 17.10 2.68
N LEU A 247 -13.58 17.10 3.02
CA LEU A 247 -14.59 16.30 2.32
C LEU A 247 -14.60 16.58 0.81
N PRO A 248 -14.92 15.58 -0.04
CA PRO A 248 -15.20 15.83 -1.45
C PRO A 248 -16.28 16.90 -1.63
N ALA A 249 -16.18 17.75 -2.64
CA ALA A 249 -17.14 18.83 -2.88
C ALA A 249 -18.59 18.36 -3.08
N THR A 250 -18.76 17.10 -3.48
CA THR A 250 -20.07 16.44 -3.67
C THR A 250 -20.67 15.89 -2.37
N ILE A 251 -19.91 15.87 -1.26
CA ILE A 251 -20.30 15.26 0.01
C ILE A 251 -20.34 16.34 1.10
N ARG A 252 -21.51 16.60 1.66
CA ARG A 252 -21.68 17.58 2.73
C ARG A 252 -21.30 17.05 4.10
N GLU A 253 -21.63 15.80 4.38
CA GLU A 253 -21.38 15.13 5.64
C GLU A 253 -21.24 13.60 5.43
N LEU A 254 -20.38 12.96 6.21
CA LEU A 254 -20.28 11.51 6.24
C LEU A 254 -21.36 10.91 7.15
N THR A 255 -21.95 9.81 6.74
CA THR A 255 -22.84 9.01 7.57
C THR A 255 -22.10 8.41 8.77
N ALA A 256 -22.85 7.96 9.78
CA ALA A 256 -22.25 7.28 10.93
C ALA A 256 -21.57 5.95 10.50
N SER A 257 -22.17 5.22 9.54
CA SER A 257 -21.61 3.98 8.98
C SER A 257 -20.27 4.24 8.27
N THR A 258 -20.22 5.24 7.39
CA THR A 258 -18.99 5.62 6.68
C THR A 258 -17.87 6.04 7.65
N LYS A 259 -18.20 6.84 8.68
CA LYS A 259 -17.23 7.21 9.72
C LYS A 259 -16.69 5.99 10.48
N ALA A 260 -17.57 5.03 10.82
CA ALA A 260 -17.17 3.78 11.48
C ALA A 260 -16.29 2.91 10.58
N ALA A 261 -16.64 2.75 9.31
CA ALA A 261 -15.86 2.00 8.33
C ALA A 261 -14.45 2.57 8.16
N ILE A 262 -14.32 3.91 8.01
CA ILE A 262 -13.01 4.57 7.91
C ILE A 262 -12.15 4.31 9.15
N LYS A 263 -12.73 4.41 10.36
CA LYS A 263 -12.01 4.14 11.62
C LYS A 263 -11.51 2.71 11.70
N SER A 264 -12.40 1.73 11.44
CA SER A 264 -12.03 0.31 11.45
C SER A 264 -10.95 0.00 10.43
N ARG A 265 -11.07 0.57 9.23
CA ARG A 265 -10.09 0.38 8.16
C ARG A 265 -8.73 0.98 8.50
N THR A 266 -8.69 2.17 9.13
CA THR A 266 -7.44 2.78 9.58
C THR A 266 -6.70 1.86 10.55
N ILE A 267 -7.40 1.34 11.56
CA ILE A 267 -6.82 0.42 12.55
C ILE A 267 -6.29 -0.87 11.88
N ALA A 268 -7.11 -1.50 11.02
CA ALA A 268 -6.74 -2.73 10.33
C ALA A 268 -5.49 -2.54 9.45
N ARG A 269 -5.42 -1.42 8.71
CA ARG A 269 -4.28 -1.07 7.87
C ARG A 269 -3.01 -0.84 8.67
N ASP A 270 -3.09 -0.12 9.80
CA ASP A 270 -1.92 0.17 10.63
C ASP A 270 -1.37 -1.14 11.24
N TYR A 271 -2.25 -2.06 11.67
CA TYR A 271 -1.83 -3.39 12.09
C TYR A 271 -1.20 -4.20 10.94
N GLN A 272 -1.73 -4.11 9.72
CA GLN A 272 -1.15 -4.79 8.58
C GLN A 272 0.24 -4.23 8.22
N PHE A 273 0.45 -2.91 8.35
CA PHE A 273 1.79 -2.34 8.22
C PHE A 273 2.76 -2.88 9.29
N ILE A 274 2.29 -3.12 10.51
CA ILE A 274 3.09 -3.78 11.55
C ILE A 274 3.35 -5.24 11.18
N ASP A 275 2.36 -5.99 10.73
CA ASP A 275 2.49 -7.42 10.40
C ASP A 275 3.51 -7.66 9.28
N GLN A 276 3.56 -6.80 8.27
CA GLN A 276 4.51 -6.88 7.17
C GLN A 276 5.90 -6.30 7.50
N SER A 277 6.10 -5.74 8.71
CA SER A 277 7.35 -5.18 9.20
C SER A 277 8.13 -6.16 10.07
N ASP A 278 9.44 -5.97 10.15
CA ASP A 278 10.33 -6.74 11.03
C ASP A 278 10.38 -6.12 12.44
N ALA A 279 10.13 -4.80 12.53
CA ALA A 279 10.08 -4.06 13.79
C ALA A 279 9.11 -2.87 13.75
N ALA A 280 8.66 -2.43 14.94
CA ALA A 280 8.01 -1.14 15.13
C ALA A 280 9.01 -0.13 15.72
N VAL A 281 9.10 1.03 15.09
CA VAL A 281 9.93 2.17 15.52
C VAL A 281 9.01 3.26 16.00
N VAL A 282 9.07 3.59 17.28
CA VAL A 282 8.09 4.44 17.95
C VAL A 282 8.76 5.70 18.51
N TYR A 283 8.34 6.87 18.06
CA TYR A 283 8.74 8.16 18.64
C TYR A 283 7.63 8.68 19.56
N TYR A 284 7.57 8.18 20.78
CA TYR A 284 6.56 8.56 21.79
C TYR A 284 7.04 9.75 22.63
N MET A 285 7.15 10.92 22.00
CA MET A 285 7.77 12.14 22.54
C MET A 285 6.72 13.07 23.19
N THR A 286 5.83 12.52 24.03
CA THR A 286 4.82 13.26 24.80
C THR A 286 4.45 12.50 26.05
N GLU A 287 4.07 13.19 27.14
CA GLU A 287 3.48 12.57 28.34
C GLU A 287 1.98 12.27 28.18
N LYS A 288 1.33 12.86 27.17
CA LYS A 288 -0.08 12.55 26.90
C LYS A 288 -0.25 11.10 26.48
N VAL A 289 -1.22 10.43 27.09
CA VAL A 289 -1.57 9.06 26.72
C VAL A 289 -2.10 9.03 25.28
N SER A 290 -1.44 8.25 24.42
CA SER A 290 -1.89 7.96 23.08
C SER A 290 -2.35 6.49 22.98
N PRO A 291 -3.66 6.22 23.09
CA PRO A 291 -4.17 4.85 23.03
C PRO A 291 -3.82 4.11 21.73
N GLY A 292 -3.75 4.82 20.61
CA GLY A 292 -3.35 4.25 19.33
C GLY A 292 -1.91 3.73 19.36
N VAL A 293 -0.96 4.58 19.74
CA VAL A 293 0.47 4.20 19.84
C VAL A 293 0.69 3.06 20.82
N LEU A 294 0.01 3.09 21.99
CA LEU A 294 0.09 1.98 22.93
C LEU A 294 -0.46 0.66 22.34
N ALA A 295 -1.59 0.73 21.62
CA ALA A 295 -2.15 -0.44 20.95
C ALA A 295 -1.18 -1.00 19.91
N GLU A 296 -0.52 -0.15 19.13
CA GLU A 296 0.49 -0.53 18.12
C GLU A 296 1.72 -1.18 18.77
N ILE A 297 2.26 -0.60 19.88
CA ILE A 297 3.35 -1.17 20.65
C ILE A 297 3.01 -2.59 21.13
N TYR A 298 1.84 -2.75 21.79
CA TYR A 298 1.44 -4.07 22.30
C TYR A 298 1.08 -5.05 21.20
N TYR A 299 0.52 -4.57 20.08
CA TYR A 299 0.26 -5.42 18.92
C TYR A 299 1.56 -5.94 18.32
N ALA A 300 2.55 -5.08 18.10
CA ALA A 300 3.87 -5.46 17.60
C ALA A 300 4.56 -6.47 18.55
N HIS A 301 4.58 -6.17 19.84
CA HIS A 301 5.15 -7.06 20.86
C HIS A 301 4.50 -8.44 20.87
N ARG A 302 3.16 -8.53 20.85
CA ARG A 302 2.42 -9.79 20.82
C ARG A 302 2.67 -10.61 19.56
N ASN A 303 2.94 -9.95 18.45
CA ASN A 303 3.27 -10.59 17.17
C ASN A 303 4.78 -10.82 17.00
N MET A 304 5.52 -10.84 18.12
CA MET A 304 6.96 -11.16 18.16
C MET A 304 7.83 -10.23 17.29
N LYS A 305 7.36 -9.01 17.04
CA LYS A 305 8.14 -7.97 16.37
C LYS A 305 9.04 -7.28 17.40
N GLN A 306 10.21 -6.82 16.97
CA GLN A 306 11.03 -5.94 17.80
C GLN A 306 10.37 -4.56 17.90
N VAL A 307 10.45 -3.95 19.09
CA VAL A 307 9.80 -2.66 19.37
C VAL A 307 10.84 -1.70 19.96
N PHE A 308 11.21 -0.70 19.18
CA PHE A 308 12.14 0.35 19.57
C PHE A 308 11.36 1.61 19.91
N VAL A 309 11.48 2.08 21.14
CA VAL A 309 10.67 3.21 21.62
C VAL A 309 11.57 4.36 22.07
N CYS A 310 11.43 5.52 21.45
CA CYS A 310 11.99 6.76 21.98
C CYS A 310 11.00 7.39 22.96
N PHE A 311 11.30 7.35 24.25
CA PHE A 311 10.44 7.85 25.33
C PHE A 311 11.27 8.52 26.44
N PRO A 312 11.35 9.87 26.45
CA PRO A 312 12.24 10.62 27.37
C PRO A 312 11.67 10.81 28.78
N TYR A 313 10.52 10.21 29.09
CA TYR A 313 9.80 10.44 30.35
C TYR A 313 9.90 9.26 31.31
N SER A 314 9.21 9.34 32.45
CA SER A 314 9.14 8.26 33.45
C SER A 314 8.48 7.01 32.83
N ARG A 315 9.16 5.88 32.90
CA ARG A 315 8.76 4.63 32.26
C ARG A 315 7.89 3.80 33.18
N SER A 316 6.83 3.23 32.63
CA SER A 316 6.04 2.23 33.35
C SER A 316 6.60 0.83 33.07
N PRO A 317 6.53 -0.12 34.05
CA PRO A 317 6.93 -1.51 33.83
C PRO A 317 6.22 -2.17 32.64
N PHE A 318 5.02 -1.73 32.32
CA PHE A 318 4.27 -2.23 31.15
C PHE A 318 4.92 -1.82 29.83
N LEU A 319 5.38 -0.58 29.71
CA LEU A 319 6.09 -0.12 28.51
C LEU A 319 7.43 -0.84 28.40
N GLU A 320 8.18 -0.95 29.51
CA GLU A 320 9.46 -1.64 29.54
C GLU A 320 9.34 -3.12 29.14
N SER A 321 8.24 -3.79 29.53
CA SER A 321 8.00 -5.20 29.15
C SER A 321 7.64 -5.41 27.69
N ALA A 322 7.08 -4.38 27.03
CA ALA A 322 6.63 -4.45 25.64
C ALA A 322 7.69 -3.96 24.63
N ALA A 323 8.65 -3.17 25.09
CA ALA A 323 9.73 -2.65 24.25
C ALA A 323 10.92 -3.60 24.24
N THR A 324 11.56 -3.73 23.07
CA THR A 324 12.87 -4.39 22.95
C THR A 324 13.97 -3.49 23.50
N GLU A 325 13.93 -2.21 23.11
CA GLU A 325 14.85 -1.17 23.55
C GLU A 325 14.10 0.17 23.74
N ILE A 326 14.52 0.96 24.74
CA ILE A 326 13.97 2.29 24.98
C ILE A 326 15.13 3.30 25.03
N SER A 327 15.07 4.29 24.16
CA SER A 327 15.96 5.46 24.13
C SER A 327 15.31 6.69 24.75
N ASN A 328 16.12 7.69 25.10
CA ASN A 328 15.64 8.96 25.66
C ASN A 328 15.63 10.09 24.60
N THR A 329 16.37 9.92 23.52
CA THR A 329 16.46 10.93 22.45
C THR A 329 16.33 10.29 21.07
N PRO A 330 15.90 11.07 20.05
CA PRO A 330 15.87 10.57 18.68
C PRO A 330 17.23 10.09 18.18
N GLU A 331 18.33 10.73 18.59
CA GLU A 331 19.69 10.39 18.20
C GLU A 331 20.11 9.02 18.79
N GLU A 332 19.80 8.77 20.07
CA GLU A 332 19.99 7.45 20.70
C GLU A 332 19.18 6.38 19.97
N GLN A 333 17.92 6.70 19.62
CA GLN A 333 17.04 5.80 18.88
C GLN A 333 17.65 5.41 17.53
N LEU A 334 18.15 6.39 16.77
CA LEU A 334 18.78 6.16 15.48
C LEU A 334 20.07 5.34 15.60
N ALA A 335 20.85 5.54 16.66
CA ALA A 335 22.04 4.74 16.92
C ALA A 335 21.71 3.25 17.20
N LEU A 336 20.69 2.99 18.03
CA LEU A 336 20.16 1.64 18.28
C LEU A 336 19.65 0.99 16.99
N LEU A 337 18.91 1.73 16.19
CA LEU A 337 18.39 1.26 14.92
C LEU A 337 19.48 0.98 13.89
N GLY A 338 20.57 1.77 13.88
CA GLY A 338 21.75 1.49 13.06
C GLY A 338 22.37 0.14 13.37
N ALA A 339 22.45 -0.25 14.64
CA ALA A 339 22.90 -1.58 15.05
C ALA A 339 21.93 -2.69 14.62
N PHE A 340 20.61 -2.43 14.69
CA PHE A 340 19.58 -3.36 14.25
C PHE A 340 19.56 -3.53 12.72
N ALA A 341 19.87 -2.49 11.95
CA ALA A 341 19.88 -2.53 10.48
C ALA A 341 20.95 -3.48 9.91
N VAL A 342 22.07 -3.67 10.62
CA VAL A 342 23.12 -4.55 10.16
C VAL A 342 22.62 -6.00 10.14
N PRO A 343 22.71 -6.71 8.99
CA PRO A 343 22.34 -8.13 8.94
C PRO A 343 23.19 -8.92 9.93
N THR A 344 22.55 -9.71 10.79
CA THR A 344 23.26 -10.73 11.58
C THR A 344 23.95 -11.68 10.60
N ARG A 345 25.27 -11.78 10.68
CA ARG A 345 26.01 -12.82 9.95
C ARG A 345 25.66 -14.15 10.63
N ASP A 346 24.73 -14.89 10.03
CA ASP A 346 24.58 -16.32 10.32
C ASP A 346 25.68 -17.13 9.61
#